data_3c213fc559092ab53fa274d3869fae5d
#
_entry.id   3c213fc559092ab53fa274d3869fae5d
#
_cell.length_a   1.000
_cell.length_b   1.000
_cell.length_c   1.000
_cell.angle_alpha   90.00
_cell.angle_beta   90.00
_cell.angle_gamma   90.00
#
_symmetry.space_group_name_H-M   'P 1'
#
loop_
_entity.id
_entity.type
_entity.pdbx_description
1 polymer ?
#
loop_
_entity_poly.entity_id
_entity_poly.type
_entity_poly.pdbx_seq_one_letter_code
_entity_poly.pdbx_strand_id
1 'polypeptide(L)' 'MNRVKKHSTELLNRYPDKFNVDFQQNKKIIDEIAKVSSKELRNQIAGYIASYINKQTKEQNKKIEQVVDET' A
#
# COMPACT_ATOMS: atom_id res chain seq x y z
N MET A 1 -12.51 -2.42 14.23
CA MET A 1 -12.93 -2.12 12.87
C MET A 1 -11.96 -1.15 12.22
N ASN A 2 -11.53 -1.45 11.03
CA ASN A 2 -10.41 -0.72 10.45
C ASN A 2 -10.81 -0.04 9.14
N ARG A 3 -11.17 1.23 9.24
CA ARG A 3 -11.50 2.02 8.06
C ARG A 3 -10.34 2.11 7.09
N VAL A 4 -9.16 2.24 7.63
CA VAL A 4 -7.96 2.36 6.82
C VAL A 4 -7.80 1.12 5.95
N LYS A 5 -7.95 -0.04 6.54
CA LYS A 5 -7.83 -1.29 5.80
C LYS A 5 -8.88 -1.39 4.70
N LYS A 6 -10.11 -1.05 5.04
CA LYS A 6 -11.21 -1.15 4.08
C LYS A 6 -10.99 -0.24 2.89
N HIS A 7 -10.69 1.04 3.16
CA HIS A 7 -10.48 2.00 2.09
C HIS A 7 -9.25 1.63 1.26
N SER A 8 -8.19 1.19 1.92
CA SER A 8 -6.97 0.83 1.23
C SER A 8 -7.20 -0.34 0.30
N THR A 9 -7.89 -1.37 0.78
CA THR A 9 -8.18 -2.54 -0.03
C THR A 9 -9.03 -2.16 -1.24
N GLU A 10 -10.02 -1.31 -1.02
CA GLU A 10 -10.89 -0.85 -2.10
C GLU A 10 -10.08 -0.13 -3.17
N LEU A 11 -9.21 0.78 -2.74
CA LEU A 11 -8.40 1.54 -3.69
C LEU A 11 -7.45 0.63 -4.44
N LEU A 12 -6.86 -0.33 -3.75
CA LEU A 12 -5.95 -1.27 -4.40
C LEU A 12 -6.67 -2.12 -5.43
N ASN A 13 -7.91 -2.50 -5.15
CA ASN A 13 -8.70 -3.29 -6.08
C ASN A 13 -9.09 -2.49 -7.32
N ARG A 14 -9.41 -1.22 -7.12
CA ARG A 14 -9.84 -0.36 -8.25
C ARG A 14 -8.65 0.13 -9.06
N TYR A 15 -7.54 0.40 -8.40
CA TYR A 15 -6.37 1.00 -9.05
C TYR A 15 -5.13 0.22 -8.70
N PRO A 16 -5.03 -1.02 -9.16
CA PRO A 16 -3.91 -1.89 -8.75
C PRO A 16 -2.55 -1.38 -9.22
N ASP A 17 -2.52 -0.61 -10.30
CA ASP A 17 -1.25 -0.14 -10.86
C ASP A 17 -0.92 1.30 -10.49
N LYS A 18 -1.77 1.96 -9.73
CA LYS A 18 -1.55 3.36 -9.39
C LYS A 18 -0.68 3.56 -8.17
N PHE A 19 -0.71 2.62 -7.25
CA PHE A 19 -0.01 2.76 -5.98
C PHE A 19 1.32 2.02 -6.00
N ASN A 20 2.23 2.49 -5.16
CA ASN A 20 3.55 1.90 -5.06
C ASN A 20 4.05 2.03 -3.62
N VAL A 21 5.34 1.78 -3.40
CA VAL A 21 5.90 1.83 -2.05
C VAL A 21 6.21 3.25 -1.59
N ASP A 22 6.04 4.23 -2.45
CA ASP A 22 6.34 5.62 -2.12
C ASP A 22 5.14 6.26 -1.43
N PHE A 23 5.31 6.52 -0.14
CA PHE A 23 4.25 7.10 0.68
C PHE A 23 3.79 8.46 0.14
N GLN A 24 4.74 9.27 -0.29
CA GLN A 24 4.42 10.60 -0.77
C GLN A 24 3.58 10.55 -2.04
N GLN A 25 3.93 9.68 -2.96
CA GLN A 25 3.17 9.52 -4.18
C GLN A 25 1.78 8.96 -3.91
N ASN A 26 1.69 8.02 -3.01
CA ASN A 26 0.41 7.44 -2.65
C ASN A 26 -0.53 8.50 -2.10
N LYS A 27 -0.01 9.43 -1.30
CA LYS A 27 -0.82 10.51 -0.77
C LYS A 27 -1.40 11.37 -1.89
N LYS A 28 -0.57 11.68 -2.86
CA LYS A 28 -1.01 12.49 -4.00
C LYS A 28 -2.08 11.78 -4.80
N ILE A 29 -1.88 10.50 -5.03
CA ILE A 29 -2.83 9.71 -5.80
C ILE A 29 -4.17 9.65 -5.08
N ILE A 30 -4.14 9.44 -3.77
CA ILE A 30 -5.37 9.39 -2.98
C ILE A 30 -6.10 10.73 -3.05
N ASP A 31 -5.37 11.82 -2.99
CA ASP A 31 -5.97 13.14 -3.10
C ASP A 31 -6.71 13.32 -4.43
N GLU A 32 -6.16 12.73 -5.48
CA GLU A 32 -6.75 12.88 -6.80
C GLU A 32 -7.97 12.01 -7.01
N ILE A 33 -7.94 10.78 -6.52
CA ILE A 33 -8.98 9.82 -6.86
C ILE A 33 -10.00 9.63 -5.75
N ALA A 34 -9.63 9.82 -4.50
CA ALA A 34 -10.53 9.51 -3.38
C ALA A 34 -11.03 10.74 -2.65
N LYS A 35 -10.31 11.84 -2.69
CA LYS A 35 -10.70 13.10 -2.02
C LYS A 35 -11.14 12.87 -0.59
N VAL A 36 -10.27 12.25 0.19
CA VAL A 36 -10.55 12.00 1.60
C VAL A 36 -10.54 13.32 2.35
N SER A 37 -11.58 13.57 3.13
CA SER A 37 -11.72 14.85 3.82
C SER A 37 -10.73 15.01 4.96
N SER A 38 -10.27 13.93 5.55
CA SER A 38 -9.35 13.97 6.68
C SER A 38 -7.92 13.72 6.21
N LYS A 39 -7.03 14.67 6.49
CA LYS A 39 -5.61 14.49 6.18
C LYS A 39 -5.04 13.28 6.91
N GLU A 40 -5.47 13.11 8.15
CA GLU A 40 -4.97 12.01 8.95
C GLU A 40 -5.37 10.67 8.34
N LEU A 41 -6.62 10.56 7.93
CA LEU A 41 -7.09 9.33 7.31
C LEU A 41 -6.37 9.08 5.99
N ARG A 42 -6.20 10.12 5.18
CA ARG A 42 -5.47 10.00 3.93
C ARG A 42 -4.04 9.50 4.16
N ASN A 43 -3.38 10.08 5.14
CA ASN A 43 -2.02 9.66 5.47
C ASN A 43 -1.97 8.21 5.92
N GLN A 44 -2.93 7.80 6.70
CA GLN A 44 -2.99 6.43 7.19
C GLN A 44 -3.23 5.45 6.04
N ILE A 45 -4.11 5.82 5.12
CA ILE A 45 -4.38 4.98 3.96
C ILE A 45 -3.13 4.86 3.09
N ALA A 46 -2.47 5.98 2.83
CA ALA A 46 -1.25 5.98 2.01
C ALA A 46 -0.18 5.12 2.66
N GLY A 47 -0.01 5.25 3.96
CA GLY A 47 0.96 4.43 4.69
C GLY A 47 0.62 2.96 4.64
N TYR A 48 -0.66 2.64 4.80
CA TYR A 48 -1.09 1.25 4.74
C TYR A 48 -0.80 0.64 3.37
N ILE A 49 -1.13 1.37 2.31
CA ILE A 49 -0.94 0.87 0.95
C ILE A 49 0.55 0.68 0.68
N ALA A 50 1.36 1.67 1.02
CA ALA A 50 2.81 1.56 0.83
C ALA A 50 3.37 0.37 1.58
N SER A 51 2.93 0.18 2.81
CA SER A 51 3.39 -0.92 3.64
C SER A 51 2.93 -2.27 3.06
N TYR A 52 1.72 -2.31 2.57
CA TYR A 52 1.16 -3.53 1.97
C TYR A 52 1.98 -3.95 0.76
N ILE A 53 2.25 -3.02 -0.14
CA ILE A 53 3.01 -3.31 -1.35
C ILE A 53 4.44 -3.70 -0.99
N ASN A 54 5.03 -2.97 -0.06
CA ASN A 54 6.40 -3.27 0.38
C ASN A 54 6.47 -4.67 0.99
N LYS A 55 5.47 -5.04 1.76
CA LYS A 55 5.44 -6.36 2.38
C LYS A 55 5.34 -7.46 1.34
N GLN A 56 4.52 -7.26 0.33
CA GLN A 56 4.39 -8.25 -0.73
C GLN A 56 5.70 -8.42 -1.49
N THR A 57 6.35 -7.30 -1.79
CA THR A 57 7.64 -7.34 -2.47
C THR A 57 8.67 -8.07 -1.61
N LYS A 58 8.69 -7.77 -0.33
CA LYS A 58 9.62 -8.41 0.59
C LYS A 58 9.35 -9.90 0.72
N GLU A 59 8.08 -10.28 0.73
CA GLU A 59 7.75 -11.70 0.83
C GLU A 59 8.25 -12.46 -0.37
N GLN A 60 8.12 -11.89 -1.55
CA GLN A 60 8.65 -12.52 -2.76
C GLN A 60 10.15 -12.64 -2.70
N ASN A 61 10.81 -11.57 -2.27
CA ASN A 61 12.26 -11.59 -2.11
C ASN A 61 12.69 -12.58 -1.04
N LYS A 62 11.93 -12.67 0.04
CA LYS A 62 12.24 -13.61 1.11
C LYS A 62 12.16 -15.04 0.62
N LYS A 63 11.17 -15.33 -0.20
CA LYS A 63 11.05 -16.69 -0.74
C LYS A 63 12.27 -17.06 -1.54
N ILE A 64 12.75 -16.14 -2.36
CA ILE A 64 13.94 -16.36 -3.16
C ILE A 64 15.15 -16.54 -2.24
N GLU A 65 15.27 -15.67 -1.26
CA GLU A 65 16.38 -15.73 -0.32
C GLU A 65 16.35 -16.99 0.50
N GLN A 66 15.18 -17.43 0.90
CA GLN A 66 15.06 -18.65 1.69
C GLN A 66 15.54 -19.84 0.90
N VAL A 67 15.19 -19.88 -0.38
CA VAL A 67 15.67 -20.97 -1.23
C VAL A 67 17.19 -20.96 -1.29
N VAL A 68 17.78 -19.78 -1.43
CA VAL A 68 19.23 -19.65 -1.48
C VAL A 68 19.85 -20.04 -0.16
N ASP A 69 19.23 -19.58 0.93
CA ASP A 69 19.78 -19.84 2.25
C ASP A 69 19.79 -21.33 2.59
N GLU A 70 18.77 -22.03 2.15
CA GLU A 70 18.69 -23.46 2.46
C GLU A 70 19.65 -24.29 1.65
N THR A 71 20.11 -23.75 0.56
CA THR A 71 21.13 -24.45 -0.20
C THR A 71 22.52 -24.16 0.36
#